data_31f8b3934942ba78846c1cad7030b5e2
#
_entry.id   31f8b3934942ba78846c1cad7030b5e2
#
_cell.length_a   1.000
_cell.length_b   1.000
_cell.length_c   1.000
_cell.angle_alpha   90.00
_cell.angle_beta   90.00
_cell.angle_gamma   90.00
#
_symmetry.space_group_name_H-M   'P 1'
#
loop_
_entity.id
_entity.type
_entity.pdbx_description
1 polymer ?
#
loop_
_entity_poly.entity_id
_entity_poly.type
_entity_poly.pdbx_seq_one_letter_code
_entity_poly.pdbx_strand_id
1 'polypeptide(L)'
;RGGSKRIPRKNIKTFNGKPIIAYSIEAALASSCFDKVIVSTDDEEISEVAKDFGAEVPFIRPVEISNDFAATNPVISHAVDWMENQGNLINHVCCLYATAPFIDPNSISNAYKKFKDMKADFCFSVTSFPFPIQRAIKINKSGKVGLFQPEHFHSRSQDLEETYHDAGNFTGERSRHLILIFQYYLRW
;
A
#
# COMPACT_ATOMS: atom_id res chain seq x y z
N ARG A 1 8.44 -9.38 0.73
CA ARG A 1 9.18 -10.45 1.39
C ARG A 1 8.67 -11.84 1.01
N GLY A 2 9.54 -12.87 1.08
CA GLY A 2 9.22 -14.25 0.77
C GLY A 2 8.35 -14.97 1.83
N GLY A 3 8.51 -14.60 3.09
CA GLY A 3 7.94 -15.29 4.27
C GLY A 3 6.45 -15.07 4.54
N SER A 4 5.57 -15.18 3.55
CA SER A 4 4.11 -15.08 3.76
C SER A 4 3.55 -16.35 4.40
N LYS A 5 3.07 -16.26 5.66
CA LYS A 5 2.57 -17.40 6.43
C LYS A 5 1.14 -17.86 6.06
N ARG A 6 0.22 -16.92 5.75
CA ARG A 6 -1.18 -17.24 5.42
C ARG A 6 -1.35 -17.81 4.03
N ILE A 7 -0.63 -17.26 3.06
CA ILE A 7 -0.62 -17.72 1.67
C ILE A 7 0.84 -17.85 1.26
N PRO A 8 1.39 -19.08 1.16
CA PRO A 8 2.77 -19.27 0.71
C PRO A 8 3.04 -18.58 -0.63
N ARG A 9 4.19 -17.91 -0.75
CA ARG A 9 4.64 -17.23 -1.98
C ARG A 9 3.62 -16.23 -2.54
N LYS A 10 2.81 -15.58 -1.68
CA LYS A 10 1.66 -14.77 -2.07
C LYS A 10 1.99 -13.73 -3.15
N ASN A 11 3.13 -13.04 -3.07
CA ASN A 11 3.50 -11.94 -3.98
C ASN A 11 3.73 -12.40 -5.42
N ILE A 12 4.12 -13.65 -5.62
CA ILE A 12 4.34 -14.25 -6.95
C ILE A 12 3.33 -15.34 -7.28
N LYS A 13 2.32 -15.55 -6.41
CA LYS A 13 1.25 -16.47 -6.71
C LYS A 13 0.45 -15.98 -7.91
N THR A 14 0.15 -16.89 -8.82
CA THR A 14 -0.65 -16.59 -10.02
C THR A 14 -2.05 -16.11 -9.62
N PHE A 15 -2.44 -14.97 -10.14
CA PHE A 15 -3.75 -14.38 -10.06
C PHE A 15 -4.17 -13.98 -11.47
N ASN A 16 -5.25 -14.53 -11.98
CA ASN A 16 -5.76 -14.26 -13.32
C ASN A 16 -4.66 -14.25 -14.42
N GLY A 17 -3.84 -15.32 -14.45
CA GLY A 17 -2.87 -15.59 -15.52
C GLY A 17 -1.46 -15.05 -15.30
N LYS A 18 -1.19 -14.19 -14.30
CA LYS A 18 0.18 -13.69 -14.00
C LYS A 18 0.43 -13.54 -12.49
N PRO A 19 1.71 -13.41 -12.05
CA PRO A 19 2.03 -13.17 -10.64
C PRO A 19 1.31 -11.93 -10.11
N ILE A 20 0.78 -12.00 -8.87
CA ILE A 20 -0.05 -10.89 -8.33
C ILE A 20 0.74 -9.57 -8.21
N ILE A 21 2.05 -9.61 -7.96
CA ILE A 21 2.91 -8.41 -7.90
C ILE A 21 2.97 -7.69 -9.26
N ALA A 22 2.83 -8.42 -10.36
CA ALA A 22 2.92 -7.87 -11.70
C ALA A 22 1.86 -6.78 -11.96
N TYR A 23 0.66 -6.94 -11.42
CA TYR A 23 -0.42 -5.94 -11.57
C TYR A 23 -0.03 -4.58 -11.00
N SER A 24 0.57 -4.58 -9.80
CA SER A 24 1.02 -3.34 -9.17
C SER A 24 2.20 -2.72 -9.90
N ILE A 25 3.15 -3.52 -10.39
CA ILE A 25 4.30 -3.04 -11.17
C ILE A 25 3.82 -2.41 -12.48
N GLU A 26 3.00 -3.11 -13.24
CA GLU A 26 2.46 -2.62 -14.51
C GLU A 26 1.61 -1.36 -14.33
N ALA A 27 0.78 -1.29 -13.28
CA ALA A 27 0.00 -0.10 -12.99
C ALA A 27 0.89 1.11 -12.65
N ALA A 28 1.97 0.89 -11.91
CA ALA A 28 2.95 1.91 -11.60
C ALA A 28 3.62 2.44 -12.87
N LEU A 29 4.15 1.55 -13.71
CA LEU A 29 4.80 1.91 -14.97
C LEU A 29 3.83 2.63 -15.91
N ALA A 30 2.60 2.12 -16.05
CA ALA A 30 1.58 2.71 -16.90
C ALA A 30 1.09 4.09 -16.40
N SER A 31 1.18 4.38 -15.11
CA SER A 31 0.81 5.70 -14.57
C SER A 31 1.71 6.84 -15.05
N SER A 32 2.92 6.51 -15.50
CA SER A 32 3.94 7.47 -15.96
C SER A 32 4.28 8.56 -14.92
N CYS A 33 4.08 8.27 -13.63
CA CYS A 33 4.32 9.21 -12.52
C CYS A 33 5.68 9.04 -11.87
N PHE A 34 6.38 7.92 -12.12
CA PHE A 34 7.55 7.51 -11.38
C PHE A 34 8.80 7.56 -12.25
N ASP A 35 9.88 8.13 -11.70
CA ASP A 35 11.22 8.06 -12.30
C ASP A 35 11.81 6.64 -12.16
N LYS A 36 11.48 5.95 -11.07
CA LYS A 36 11.90 4.58 -10.78
C LYS A 36 10.78 3.79 -10.09
N VAL A 37 10.66 2.52 -10.46
CA VAL A 37 9.78 1.54 -9.83
C VAL A 37 10.67 0.48 -9.18
N ILE A 38 10.75 0.49 -7.85
CA ILE A 38 11.66 -0.36 -7.07
C ILE A 38 10.87 -1.39 -6.27
N VAL A 39 11.31 -2.63 -6.31
CA VAL A 39 10.81 -3.70 -5.44
C VAL A 39 11.84 -4.01 -4.36
N SER A 40 11.49 -3.75 -3.10
CA SER A 40 12.27 -4.15 -1.94
C SER A 40 11.85 -5.54 -1.48
N THR A 41 12.74 -6.52 -1.59
CA THR A 41 12.48 -7.93 -1.22
C THR A 41 13.71 -8.58 -0.60
N ASP A 42 13.50 -9.56 0.27
CA ASP A 42 14.47 -10.45 0.88
C ASP A 42 14.61 -11.80 0.12
N ASP A 43 13.93 -11.92 -1.02
CA ASP A 43 13.69 -13.19 -1.71
C ASP A 43 14.10 -13.08 -3.18
N GLU A 44 15.00 -13.97 -3.61
CA GLU A 44 15.57 -13.95 -4.96
C GLU A 44 14.51 -14.25 -6.04
N GLU A 45 13.60 -15.21 -5.82
CA GLU A 45 12.56 -15.53 -6.80
C GLU A 45 11.59 -14.36 -6.99
N ILE A 46 11.22 -13.66 -5.90
CA ILE A 46 10.43 -12.43 -6.02
C ILE A 46 11.20 -11.34 -6.75
N SER A 47 12.53 -11.24 -6.54
CA SER A 47 13.39 -10.31 -7.24
C SER A 47 13.38 -10.55 -8.75
N GLU A 48 13.57 -11.79 -9.18
CA GLU A 48 13.57 -12.14 -10.61
C GLU A 48 12.22 -11.86 -11.25
N VAL A 49 11.14 -12.33 -10.63
CA VAL A 49 9.76 -12.03 -11.11
C VAL A 49 9.52 -10.52 -11.22
N ALA A 50 9.96 -9.73 -10.23
CA ALA A 50 9.78 -8.28 -10.29
C ALA A 50 10.52 -7.62 -11.45
N LYS A 51 11.76 -8.06 -11.73
CA LYS A 51 12.56 -7.60 -12.86
C LYS A 51 11.92 -7.97 -14.21
N ASP A 52 11.37 -9.18 -14.33
CA ASP A 52 10.69 -9.65 -15.54
C ASP A 52 9.50 -8.75 -15.91
N PHE A 53 8.87 -8.12 -14.92
CA PHE A 53 7.77 -7.18 -15.14
C PHE A 53 8.20 -5.70 -15.15
N GLY A 54 9.51 -5.42 -15.19
CA GLY A 54 10.07 -4.10 -15.44
C GLY A 54 10.39 -3.26 -14.19
N ALA A 55 10.35 -3.84 -13.00
CA ALA A 55 10.79 -3.17 -11.78
C ALA A 55 12.31 -3.30 -11.58
N GLU A 56 12.91 -2.31 -10.91
CA GLU A 56 14.29 -2.41 -10.43
C GLU A 56 14.31 -3.12 -9.05
N VAL A 57 15.31 -3.99 -8.84
CA VAL A 57 15.60 -4.59 -7.53
C VAL A 57 17.06 -4.34 -7.22
N PRO A 58 17.42 -3.13 -6.76
CA PRO A 58 18.82 -2.71 -6.65
C PRO A 58 19.54 -3.27 -5.41
N PHE A 59 18.81 -3.88 -4.48
CA PHE A 59 19.35 -4.48 -3.26
C PHE A 59 18.48 -5.66 -2.80
N ILE A 60 19.06 -6.52 -1.98
CA ILE A 60 18.30 -7.50 -1.18
C ILE A 60 18.00 -6.86 0.18
N ARG A 61 16.76 -6.91 0.61
CA ARG A 61 16.31 -6.31 1.86
C ARG A 61 16.95 -7.01 3.06
N PRO A 62 17.52 -6.27 4.02
CA PRO A 62 18.07 -6.82 5.25
C PRO A 62 17.05 -7.64 6.06
N VAL A 63 17.52 -8.70 6.71
CA VAL A 63 16.68 -9.64 7.47
C VAL A 63 15.96 -8.97 8.63
N GLU A 64 16.57 -7.95 9.23
CA GLU A 64 16.06 -7.19 10.37
C GLU A 64 14.74 -6.49 10.06
N ILE A 65 14.57 -6.06 8.81
CA ILE A 65 13.35 -5.40 8.32
C ILE A 65 12.53 -6.29 7.36
N SER A 66 12.77 -7.62 7.41
CA SER A 66 12.07 -8.62 6.57
C SER A 66 11.21 -9.60 7.38
N ASN A 67 11.13 -9.43 8.70
CA ASN A 67 10.33 -10.28 9.60
C ASN A 67 8.84 -9.90 9.62
N ASP A 68 8.03 -10.65 10.39
CA ASP A 68 6.58 -10.45 10.49
C ASP A 68 6.16 -9.16 11.20
N PHE A 69 7.06 -8.55 11.96
CA PHE A 69 6.84 -7.36 12.77
C PHE A 69 7.40 -6.08 12.12
N ALA A 70 8.14 -6.23 11.03
CA ALA A 70 8.71 -5.10 10.32
C ALA A 70 7.59 -4.16 9.82
N ALA A 71 7.60 -2.94 10.31
CA ALA A 71 6.68 -1.89 9.88
C ALA A 71 7.03 -1.37 8.47
N THR A 72 6.12 -0.63 7.85
CA THR A 72 6.30 -0.06 6.51
C THR A 72 7.44 0.94 6.47
N ASN A 73 7.46 1.86 7.42
CA ASN A 73 8.41 2.98 7.40
C ASN A 73 9.89 2.55 7.39
N PRO A 74 10.37 1.60 8.22
CA PRO A 74 11.75 1.13 8.12
C PRO A 74 12.16 0.59 6.75
N VAL A 75 11.22 -0.03 6.02
CA VAL A 75 11.50 -0.56 4.67
C VAL A 75 11.56 0.57 3.64
N ILE A 76 10.67 1.56 3.76
CA ILE A 76 10.71 2.77 2.92
C ILE A 76 12.01 3.53 3.18
N SER A 77 12.33 3.81 4.46
CA SER A 77 13.56 4.51 4.82
C SER A 77 14.80 3.80 4.27
N HIS A 78 14.91 2.48 4.45
CA HIS A 78 16.02 1.71 3.90
C HIS A 78 16.19 1.89 2.38
N ALA A 79 15.10 1.87 1.63
CA ALA A 79 15.16 2.03 0.19
C ALA A 79 15.51 3.47 -0.22
N VAL A 80 14.98 4.48 0.49
CA VAL A 80 15.33 5.89 0.30
C VAL A 80 16.81 6.12 0.60
N ASP A 81 17.28 5.69 1.77
CA ASP A 81 18.68 5.84 2.19
C ASP A 81 19.63 5.17 1.19
N TRP A 82 19.27 3.97 0.71
CA TRP A 82 20.06 3.28 -0.30
C TRP A 82 20.16 4.11 -1.59
N MET A 83 19.03 4.64 -2.08
CA MET A 83 18.99 5.44 -3.30
C MET A 83 19.76 6.76 -3.14
N GLU A 84 19.62 7.44 -2.01
CA GLU A 84 20.35 8.69 -1.73
C GLU A 84 21.87 8.44 -1.64
N ASN A 85 22.30 7.32 -1.07
CA ASN A 85 23.70 6.90 -1.04
C ASN A 85 24.26 6.60 -2.44
N GLN A 86 23.41 6.33 -3.43
CA GLN A 86 23.80 6.21 -4.84
C GLN A 86 23.78 7.58 -5.58
N GLY A 87 23.60 8.68 -4.87
CA GLY A 87 23.57 10.04 -5.43
C GLY A 87 22.23 10.45 -6.04
N ASN A 88 21.16 9.71 -5.83
CA ASN A 88 19.82 10.10 -6.27
C ASN A 88 19.22 11.09 -5.25
N LEU A 89 18.59 12.16 -5.74
CA LEU A 89 17.79 13.05 -4.90
C LEU A 89 16.34 12.57 -4.89
N ILE A 90 15.77 12.27 -3.73
CA ILE A 90 14.40 11.78 -3.59
C ILE A 90 13.47 12.92 -3.18
N ASN A 91 12.50 13.29 -4.03
CA ASN A 91 11.51 14.35 -3.74
C ASN A 91 10.21 13.82 -3.17
N HIS A 92 9.73 12.69 -3.70
CA HIS A 92 8.49 12.05 -3.28
C HIS A 92 8.68 10.54 -3.29
N VAL A 93 8.01 9.86 -2.38
CA VAL A 93 7.95 8.40 -2.32
C VAL A 93 6.50 7.96 -2.37
N CYS A 94 6.22 6.92 -3.16
CA CYS A 94 4.94 6.25 -3.15
C CYS A 94 5.16 4.78 -2.80
N CYS A 95 4.46 4.29 -1.79
CA CYS A 95 4.48 2.88 -1.43
C CYS A 95 3.23 2.20 -2.00
N LEU A 96 3.41 1.30 -2.96
CA LEU A 96 2.35 0.43 -3.49
C LEU A 96 2.41 -0.93 -2.82
N TYR A 97 1.23 -1.48 -2.52
CA TYR A 97 1.16 -2.86 -2.02
C TYR A 97 1.32 -3.85 -3.17
N ALA A 98 2.22 -4.82 -2.99
CA ALA A 98 2.47 -5.87 -3.98
C ALA A 98 1.25 -6.76 -4.30
N THR A 99 0.20 -6.69 -3.49
CA THR A 99 -1.04 -7.45 -3.65
C THR A 99 -2.25 -6.54 -3.84
N ALA A 100 -2.10 -5.53 -4.68
CA ALA A 100 -3.17 -4.62 -5.10
C ALA A 100 -3.52 -4.84 -6.59
N PRO A 101 -4.10 -6.01 -6.97
CA PRO A 101 -4.28 -6.38 -8.38
C PRO A 101 -5.34 -5.54 -9.10
N PHE A 102 -6.12 -4.75 -8.38
CA PHE A 102 -7.17 -3.89 -8.92
C PHE A 102 -6.78 -2.42 -8.96
N ILE A 103 -5.51 -2.10 -8.69
CA ILE A 103 -5.05 -0.72 -8.77
C ILE A 103 -5.09 -0.23 -10.22
N ASP A 104 -5.67 0.95 -10.43
CA ASP A 104 -5.76 1.60 -11.73
C ASP A 104 -4.66 2.67 -11.87
N PRO A 105 -3.91 2.68 -12.99
CA PRO A 105 -2.90 3.69 -13.28
C PRO A 105 -3.41 5.14 -13.17
N ASN A 106 -4.66 5.39 -13.60
CA ASN A 106 -5.27 6.72 -13.51
C ASN A 106 -5.52 7.14 -12.05
N SER A 107 -5.83 6.18 -11.17
CA SER A 107 -5.96 6.46 -9.74
C SER A 107 -4.64 6.94 -9.14
N ILE A 108 -3.51 6.35 -9.54
CA ILE A 108 -2.17 6.78 -9.12
C ILE A 108 -1.90 8.21 -9.62
N SER A 109 -2.10 8.46 -10.92
CA SER A 109 -1.84 9.76 -11.56
C SER A 109 -2.70 10.87 -10.95
N ASN A 110 -3.99 10.60 -10.72
CA ASN A 110 -4.91 11.55 -10.11
C ASN A 110 -4.55 11.86 -8.66
N ALA A 111 -4.15 10.85 -7.88
CA ALA A 111 -3.69 11.03 -6.50
C ALA A 111 -2.42 11.86 -6.45
N TYR A 112 -1.45 11.59 -7.33
CA TYR A 112 -0.21 12.37 -7.42
C TYR A 112 -0.46 13.82 -7.82
N LYS A 113 -1.38 14.06 -8.77
CA LYS A 113 -1.79 15.43 -9.14
C LYS A 113 -2.39 16.16 -7.93
N LYS A 114 -3.37 15.56 -7.25
CA LYS A 114 -3.98 16.15 -6.04
C LYS A 114 -2.95 16.41 -4.95
N PHE A 115 -2.05 15.47 -4.71
CA PHE A 115 -0.96 15.60 -3.74
C PHE A 115 -0.10 16.84 -4.00
N LYS A 116 0.27 17.09 -5.27
CA LYS A 116 1.04 18.27 -5.68
C LYS A 116 0.22 19.56 -5.57
N ASP A 117 -1.00 19.56 -6.10
CA ASP A 117 -1.87 20.74 -6.16
C ASP A 117 -2.22 21.26 -4.74
N MET A 118 -2.45 20.33 -3.81
CA MET A 118 -2.74 20.66 -2.41
C MET A 118 -1.49 20.92 -1.56
N LYS A 119 -0.29 20.71 -2.12
CA LYS A 119 0.99 20.76 -1.38
C LYS A 119 0.96 19.89 -0.12
N ALA A 120 0.27 18.75 -0.19
CA ALA A 120 0.09 17.85 0.93
C ALA A 120 1.43 17.20 1.33
N ASP A 121 1.57 16.86 2.62
CA ASP A 121 2.72 16.10 3.09
C ASP A 121 2.51 14.59 2.92
N PHE A 122 1.24 14.16 2.87
CA PHE A 122 0.86 12.76 2.80
C PHE A 122 -0.42 12.56 1.97
N CYS A 123 -0.50 11.44 1.24
CA CYS A 123 -1.67 11.04 0.46
C CYS A 123 -1.80 9.51 0.47
N PHE A 124 -3.00 8.99 0.65
CA PHE A 124 -3.27 7.55 0.61
C PHE A 124 -4.65 7.26 0.02
N SER A 125 -4.80 6.05 -0.47
CA SER A 125 -6.06 5.59 -1.05
C SER A 125 -7.07 5.22 0.03
N VAL A 126 -8.31 5.66 -0.14
CA VAL A 126 -9.41 5.32 0.76
C VAL A 126 -10.60 4.77 -0.03
N THR A 127 -11.44 4.01 0.67
CA THR A 127 -12.77 3.60 0.17
C THR A 127 -13.81 3.84 1.26
N SER A 128 -15.04 4.12 0.86
CA SER A 128 -16.13 4.35 1.80
C SER A 128 -16.54 3.05 2.49
N PHE A 129 -16.99 3.17 3.72
CA PHE A 129 -17.69 2.06 4.37
C PHE A 129 -19.02 1.81 3.65
N PRO A 130 -19.37 0.55 3.39
CA PRO A 130 -20.64 0.20 2.73
C PRO A 130 -21.87 0.48 3.63
N PHE A 131 -21.65 0.76 4.90
CA PHE A 131 -22.65 1.09 5.90
C PHE A 131 -22.07 2.07 6.92
N PRO A 132 -22.86 3.05 7.44
CA PRO A 132 -22.37 4.02 8.40
C PRO A 132 -21.79 3.37 9.66
N ILE A 133 -20.51 3.57 9.92
CA ILE A 133 -19.82 2.99 11.10
C ILE A 133 -20.38 3.52 12.41
N GLN A 134 -20.98 4.70 12.40
CA GLN A 134 -21.65 5.30 13.56
C GLN A 134 -22.78 4.41 14.10
N ARG A 135 -23.36 3.56 13.25
CA ARG A 135 -24.39 2.59 13.61
C ARG A 135 -23.87 1.17 13.82
N ALA A 136 -22.56 1.00 13.94
CA ALA A 136 -21.95 -0.29 14.22
C ALA A 136 -22.43 -0.86 15.56
N ILE A 137 -22.58 -2.15 15.63
CA ILE A 137 -22.93 -2.88 16.85
C ILE A 137 -21.72 -3.65 17.37
N LYS A 138 -21.67 -3.89 18.66
CA LYS A 138 -20.69 -4.75 19.33
C LYS A 138 -21.40 -5.87 20.08
N ILE A 139 -20.76 -7.03 20.10
CA ILE A 139 -21.24 -8.19 20.89
C ILE A 139 -20.22 -8.39 22.02
N ASN A 140 -20.70 -8.38 23.27
CA ASN A 140 -19.83 -8.58 24.43
C ASN A 140 -19.55 -10.07 24.66
N LYS A 141 -18.70 -10.38 25.64
CA LYS A 141 -18.30 -11.77 25.98
C LYS A 141 -19.49 -12.63 26.45
N SER A 142 -20.58 -12.04 26.89
CA SER A 142 -21.82 -12.76 27.29
C SER A 142 -22.84 -12.89 26.15
N GLY A 143 -22.47 -12.53 24.91
CA GLY A 143 -23.33 -12.61 23.73
C GLY A 143 -24.38 -11.48 23.63
N LYS A 144 -24.36 -10.50 24.52
CA LYS A 144 -25.30 -9.37 24.46
C LYS A 144 -24.83 -8.33 23.42
N VAL A 145 -25.80 -7.85 22.65
CA VAL A 145 -25.61 -6.81 21.63
C VAL A 145 -25.71 -5.43 22.26
N GLY A 146 -24.85 -4.52 21.84
CA GLY A 146 -24.88 -3.10 22.17
C GLY A 146 -24.43 -2.25 21.00
N LEU A 147 -24.80 -0.99 20.97
CA LEU A 147 -24.33 -0.02 19.98
C LEU A 147 -22.89 0.38 20.25
N PHE A 148 -22.12 0.61 19.20
CA PHE A 148 -20.76 1.13 19.30
C PHE A 148 -20.79 2.63 19.65
N GLN A 149 -21.69 3.37 18.98
CA GLN A 149 -21.99 4.81 19.22
C GLN A 149 -23.50 4.98 19.53
N PRO A 150 -23.92 4.88 20.81
CA PRO A 150 -25.34 4.93 21.20
C PRO A 150 -26.06 6.22 20.81
N GLU A 151 -25.33 7.33 20.71
CA GLU A 151 -25.84 8.66 20.33
C GLU A 151 -26.45 8.66 18.93
N HIS A 152 -26.06 7.76 18.06
CA HIS A 152 -26.59 7.63 16.69
C HIS A 152 -27.74 6.62 16.55
N PHE A 153 -28.31 6.15 17.66
CA PHE A 153 -29.39 5.15 17.60
C PHE A 153 -30.61 5.62 16.79
N HIS A 154 -30.98 6.89 16.95
CA HIS A 154 -32.12 7.49 16.27
C HIS A 154 -31.76 8.24 14.97
N SER A 155 -30.46 8.32 14.61
CA SER A 155 -30.02 8.98 13.39
C SER A 155 -30.38 8.15 12.16
N ARG A 156 -30.90 8.78 11.10
CA ARG A 156 -31.10 8.12 9.82
C ARG A 156 -29.75 7.93 9.11
N SER A 157 -29.57 6.81 8.41
CA SER A 157 -28.29 6.50 7.75
C SER A 157 -27.84 7.58 6.76
N GLN A 158 -28.77 8.21 6.04
CA GLN A 158 -28.49 9.27 5.07
C GLN A 158 -28.12 10.62 5.69
N ASP A 159 -28.33 10.80 6.98
CA ASP A 159 -28.00 12.05 7.69
C ASP A 159 -26.66 11.95 8.43
N LEU A 160 -26.01 10.76 8.37
CA LEU A 160 -24.72 10.53 9.00
C LEU A 160 -23.58 10.89 8.04
N GLU A 161 -22.51 11.43 8.61
CA GLU A 161 -21.29 11.75 7.85
C GLU A 161 -20.74 10.51 7.17
N GLU A 162 -20.39 10.65 5.89
CA GLU A 162 -19.72 9.59 5.13
C GLU A 162 -18.33 9.32 5.72
N THR A 163 -18.03 8.05 5.93
CA THR A 163 -16.77 7.62 6.54
C THR A 163 -15.99 6.70 5.60
N TYR A 164 -14.67 6.74 5.73
CA TYR A 164 -13.76 6.04 4.84
C TYR A 164 -12.78 5.19 5.66
N HIS A 165 -12.21 4.18 5.00
CA HIS A 165 -11.08 3.42 5.52
C HIS A 165 -9.99 3.27 4.46
N ASP A 166 -8.79 2.91 4.88
CA ASP A 166 -7.68 2.62 3.98
C ASP A 166 -8.09 1.54 2.97
N ALA A 167 -7.96 1.85 1.69
CA ALA A 167 -8.23 0.91 0.59
C ALA A 167 -7.10 -0.11 0.39
N GLY A 168 -5.96 0.05 1.07
CA GLY A 168 -4.83 -0.87 1.01
C GLY A 168 -4.15 -0.94 -0.35
N ASN A 169 -4.20 0.11 -1.15
CA ASN A 169 -3.58 0.15 -2.47
C ASN A 169 -2.23 0.86 -2.47
N PHE A 170 -2.18 2.09 -2.02
CA PHE A 170 -0.96 2.90 -1.99
C PHE A 170 -0.98 4.00 -0.93
N THR A 171 0.22 4.44 -0.57
CA THR A 171 0.49 5.58 0.31
C THR A 171 1.63 6.39 -0.30
N GLY A 172 1.48 7.71 -0.40
CA GLY A 172 2.51 8.62 -0.91
C GLY A 172 2.92 9.64 0.15
N GLU A 173 4.22 9.93 0.25
CA GLU A 173 4.82 10.86 1.20
C GLU A 173 5.76 11.83 0.50
N ARG A 174 5.94 13.03 1.05
CA ARG A 174 6.81 14.08 0.52
C ARG A 174 8.27 13.79 0.86
N SER A 175 9.05 13.49 -0.15
CA SER A 175 10.50 13.43 -0.19
C SER A 175 10.98 14.11 -1.49
N ARG A 176 12.28 14.16 -1.81
CA ARG A 176 12.76 15.04 -2.91
C ARG A 176 12.68 14.49 -4.34
N HIS A 177 12.41 13.19 -4.60
CA HIS A 177 12.11 12.59 -5.94
C HIS A 177 11.04 11.52 -5.82
N LEU A 178 10.31 11.23 -6.91
CA LEU A 178 9.28 10.19 -6.88
C LEU A 178 9.89 8.81 -7.11
N ILE A 179 10.01 8.04 -6.05
CA ILE A 179 10.36 6.62 -6.10
C ILE A 179 9.17 5.80 -5.63
N LEU A 180 8.88 4.73 -6.36
CA LEU A 180 7.89 3.74 -5.97
C LEU A 180 8.59 2.58 -5.25
N ILE A 181 8.18 2.31 -4.03
CA ILE A 181 8.67 1.17 -3.25
C ILE A 181 7.52 0.21 -2.99
N PHE A 182 7.67 -1.02 -3.46
CA PHE A 182 6.69 -2.07 -3.16
C PHE A 182 6.94 -2.64 -1.77
N GLN A 183 5.96 -2.47 -0.88
CA GLN A 183 5.96 -3.11 0.42
C GLN A 183 4.64 -3.81 0.73
N TYR A 184 4.76 -4.78 1.60
CA TYR A 184 3.72 -5.64 2.08
C TYR A 184 3.26 -5.22 3.47
N TYR A 185 1.96 -4.91 3.62
CA TYR A 185 1.33 -4.86 4.93
C TYR A 185 0.02 -5.65 4.92
N LEU A 186 -0.11 -6.58 5.84
CA LEU A 186 -1.38 -7.09 6.34
C LEU A 186 -1.29 -7.09 7.86
N ARG A 187 -1.99 -6.15 8.50
CA ARG A 187 -2.52 -6.35 9.83
C ARG A 187 -4.03 -6.46 9.69
N TRP A 188 -4.55 -7.60 10.03
CA TRP A 188 -5.85 -7.81 10.64
C TRP A 188 -5.64 -8.58 11.93
#